data_01f7888f6a1029290a17cd2b43396eba
#
_entry.id   01f7888f6a1029290a17cd2b43396eba
#
_cell.length_a   1.000
_cell.length_b   1.000
_cell.length_c   1.000
_cell.angle_alpha   90.00
_cell.angle_beta   90.00
_cell.angle_gamma   90.00
#
_symmetry.space_group_name_H-M   'P 1'
#
loop_
_entity.id
_entity.type
_entity.pdbx_description
1 polymer ?
#
loop_
_entity_poly.entity_id
_entity_poly.type
_entity_poly.pdbx_seq_one_letter_code
_entity_poly.pdbx_strand_id
1 'polypeptide(L)'
;TCALPILFSYNIKENHLLNIKYSFDSKEKDDTDSKEHIRPTLPYYKHSVSVIYNGNFINGAVFKSGIMYNYYKYANEKGSSGYLLYQDLGWKWSKINFIARIAFFNAPEYENRLYSYENDVLYAFSSNQYNGKGIRFFFNFNYKIFKHLQLCFKVSNTFYIDRNVIGSGNEEILGPNKTD
;
A
#
# COMPACT_ATOMS: atom_id res chain seq x y z
N THR A 1 2.36 -19.42 16.46
CA THR A 1 2.47 -18.26 15.55
C THR A 1 3.93 -18.09 15.16
N CYS A 2 4.23 -18.18 13.87
CA CYS A 2 5.58 -17.94 13.33
C CYS A 2 5.48 -16.80 12.31
N ALA A 3 6.31 -15.77 12.47
CA ALA A 3 6.50 -14.70 11.49
C ALA A 3 8.00 -14.54 11.27
N LEU A 4 8.45 -14.68 10.04
CA LEU A 4 9.85 -14.58 9.63
C LEU A 4 10.01 -13.43 8.62
N PRO A 5 10.30 -12.21 9.07
CA PRO A 5 10.64 -11.11 8.17
C PRO A 5 12.13 -11.17 7.81
N ILE A 6 12.43 -11.10 6.53
CA ILE A 6 13.77 -10.94 5.97
C ILE A 6 13.80 -9.63 5.22
N LEU A 7 14.72 -8.75 5.57
CA LEU A 7 14.93 -7.46 4.91
C LEU A 7 16.34 -7.42 4.33
N PHE A 8 16.42 -7.16 3.04
CA PHE A 8 17.66 -6.89 2.32
C PHE A 8 17.62 -5.45 1.81
N SER A 9 18.65 -4.66 2.15
CA SER A 9 18.81 -3.28 1.69
C SER A 9 20.14 -3.12 0.98
N TYR A 10 20.11 -2.59 -0.24
CA TYR A 10 21.30 -2.41 -1.07
C TYR A 10 21.37 -0.98 -1.62
N ASN A 11 22.47 -0.29 -1.33
CA ASN A 11 22.78 1.01 -1.90
C ASN A 11 23.45 0.80 -3.28
N ILE A 12 22.72 1.09 -4.35
CA ILE A 12 23.22 0.97 -5.73
C ILE A 12 24.25 2.07 -6.00
N LYS A 13 23.94 3.28 -5.55
CA LYS A 13 24.79 4.49 -5.59
C LYS A 13 24.39 5.39 -4.40
N GLU A 14 25.13 6.48 -4.21
CA GLU A 14 24.70 7.54 -3.31
C GLU A 14 23.27 7.98 -3.66
N ASN A 15 22.38 8.00 -2.66
CA ASN A 15 20.96 8.36 -2.82
C ASN A 15 20.09 7.40 -3.65
N HIS A 16 20.55 6.20 -3.97
CA HIS A 16 19.81 5.16 -4.67
C HIS A 16 19.74 3.88 -3.83
N LEU A 17 18.59 3.56 -3.30
CA LEU A 17 18.38 2.46 -2.36
C LEU A 17 17.37 1.46 -2.92
N LEU A 18 17.75 0.20 -2.93
CA LEU A 18 16.87 -0.94 -3.22
C LEU A 18 16.59 -1.69 -1.92
N ASN A 19 15.32 -1.82 -1.56
CA ASN A 19 14.86 -2.61 -0.43
C ASN A 19 14.04 -3.79 -0.93
N ILE A 20 14.39 -4.99 -0.48
CA ILE A 20 13.64 -6.21 -0.73
C ILE A 20 13.24 -6.77 0.63
N LYS A 21 11.93 -6.94 0.84
CA LYS A 21 11.40 -7.53 2.06
C LYS A 21 10.60 -8.77 1.69
N TYR A 22 10.88 -9.86 2.38
CA TYR A 22 10.07 -11.06 2.39
C TYR A 22 9.56 -11.30 3.80
N SER A 23 8.31 -11.70 3.93
CA SER A 23 7.77 -12.21 5.20
C SER A 23 6.91 -13.45 4.95
N PHE A 24 7.04 -14.37 5.89
CA PHE A 24 6.22 -15.58 5.97
C PHE A 24 5.49 -15.57 7.31
N ASP A 25 4.18 -15.68 7.26
CA ASP A 25 3.32 -15.81 8.43
C ASP A 25 2.61 -17.16 8.39
N SER A 26 2.72 -17.91 9.49
CA SER A 26 1.98 -19.13 9.74
C SER A 26 1.24 -19.01 11.08
N LYS A 27 -0.07 -19.01 11.03
CA LYS A 27 -0.94 -18.83 12.19
C LYS A 27 -2.16 -19.72 12.06
N GLU A 28 -2.89 -19.85 13.16
CA GLU A 28 -4.21 -20.49 13.19
C GLU A 28 -5.30 -19.42 13.28
N LYS A 29 -6.43 -19.69 12.65
CA LYS A 29 -7.63 -18.86 12.65
C LYS A 29 -8.83 -19.77 12.91
N ASP A 30 -9.80 -19.26 13.67
CA ASP A 30 -11.05 -19.98 13.92
C ASP A 30 -11.78 -20.28 12.62
N ASP A 31 -12.27 -21.50 12.48
CA ASP A 31 -13.12 -21.89 11.37
C ASP A 31 -14.47 -21.19 11.48
N THR A 32 -14.69 -20.18 10.63
CA THR A 32 -15.95 -19.41 10.61
C THR A 32 -17.13 -20.20 10.06
N ASP A 33 -16.88 -21.27 9.31
CA ASP A 33 -17.92 -22.10 8.68
C ASP A 33 -18.36 -23.26 9.58
N SER A 34 -17.62 -23.51 10.68
CA SER A 34 -17.99 -24.51 11.67
C SER A 34 -19.25 -24.09 12.44
N LYS A 35 -20.22 -25.01 12.50
CA LYS A 35 -21.44 -24.86 13.31
C LYS A 35 -21.26 -25.34 14.76
N GLU A 36 -20.07 -25.74 15.14
CA GLU A 36 -19.78 -26.20 16.48
C GLU A 36 -19.75 -25.04 17.48
N HIS A 37 -20.13 -25.32 18.72
CA HIS A 37 -20.15 -24.32 19.81
C HIS A 37 -18.72 -23.84 20.15
N ILE A 38 -17.73 -24.73 19.99
CA ILE A 38 -16.30 -24.43 20.06
C ILE A 38 -15.75 -24.59 18.64
N ARG A 39 -15.39 -23.49 18.01
CA ARG A 39 -14.88 -23.49 16.63
C ARG A 39 -13.48 -24.09 16.59
N PRO A 40 -13.20 -25.08 15.75
CA PRO A 40 -11.86 -25.59 15.54
C PRO A 40 -10.98 -24.48 14.91
N THR A 41 -9.70 -24.47 15.24
CA THR A 41 -8.72 -23.60 14.60
C THR A 41 -8.09 -24.31 13.41
N LEU A 42 -7.96 -23.59 12.29
CA LEU A 42 -7.35 -24.10 11.07
C LEU A 42 -6.13 -23.24 10.70
N PRO A 43 -5.05 -23.85 10.21
CA PRO A 43 -3.84 -23.12 9.86
C PRO A 43 -4.02 -22.29 8.59
N TYR A 44 -3.41 -21.10 8.55
CA TYR A 44 -3.21 -20.36 7.34
C TYR A 44 -1.74 -20.00 7.12
N TYR A 45 -1.39 -19.82 5.88
CA TYR A 45 -0.06 -19.41 5.44
C TYR A 45 -0.14 -18.18 4.59
N LYS A 46 0.70 -17.18 4.89
CA LYS A 46 0.79 -15.96 4.10
C LYS A 46 2.24 -15.68 3.76
N HIS A 47 2.53 -15.55 2.49
CA HIS A 47 3.80 -15.09 1.95
C HIS A 47 3.62 -13.65 1.45
N SER A 48 4.52 -12.77 1.83
CA SER A 48 4.51 -11.39 1.37
C SER A 48 5.90 -10.99 0.87
N VAL A 49 5.95 -10.45 -0.34
CA VAL A 49 7.17 -9.94 -0.95
C VAL A 49 6.97 -8.48 -1.30
N SER A 50 7.94 -7.64 -1.00
CA SER A 50 7.98 -6.27 -1.50
C SER A 50 9.37 -5.90 -2.00
N VAL A 51 9.42 -5.25 -3.15
CA VAL A 51 10.62 -4.69 -3.75
C VAL A 51 10.38 -3.20 -3.93
N ILE A 52 11.19 -2.37 -3.30
CA ILE A 52 11.04 -0.92 -3.33
C ILE A 52 12.39 -0.29 -3.71
N TYR A 53 12.38 0.43 -4.80
CA TYR A 53 13.50 1.26 -5.22
C TYR A 53 13.20 2.72 -4.89
N ASN A 54 14.16 3.41 -4.29
CA ASN A 54 14.13 4.84 -4.00
C ASN A 54 15.35 5.50 -4.64
N GLY A 55 15.14 6.51 -5.48
CA GLY A 55 16.17 7.31 -6.10
C GLY A 55 15.95 8.80 -5.86
N ASN A 56 16.97 9.49 -5.33
CA ASN A 56 17.01 10.94 -5.22
C ASN A 56 18.12 11.47 -6.12
N PHE A 57 17.77 12.26 -7.10
CA PHE A 57 18.70 12.79 -8.08
C PHE A 57 19.23 14.17 -7.65
N ILE A 58 20.42 14.53 -8.09
CA ILE A 58 21.14 15.77 -7.71
C ILE A 58 20.31 17.01 -8.00
N ASN A 59 19.51 17.00 -9.05
CA ASN A 59 18.63 18.11 -9.45
C ASN A 59 17.32 18.21 -8.63
N GLY A 60 17.16 17.44 -7.56
CA GLY A 60 15.99 17.44 -6.70
C GLY A 60 14.86 16.50 -7.15
N ALA A 61 15.00 15.79 -8.27
CA ALA A 61 14.03 14.80 -8.70
C ALA A 61 14.02 13.61 -7.75
N VAL A 62 12.82 13.14 -7.41
CA VAL A 62 12.57 11.98 -6.55
C VAL A 62 11.82 10.93 -7.35
N PHE A 63 12.31 9.72 -7.32
CA PHE A 63 11.73 8.58 -8.01
C PHE A 63 11.60 7.42 -7.03
N LYS A 64 10.41 6.82 -6.92
CA LYS A 64 10.20 5.65 -6.08
C LYS A 64 9.29 4.67 -6.80
N SER A 65 9.79 3.46 -7.04
CA SER A 65 9.02 2.35 -7.61
C SER A 65 8.80 1.28 -6.56
N GLY A 66 7.63 0.72 -6.50
CA GLY A 66 7.34 -0.38 -5.61
C GLY A 66 6.52 -1.48 -6.27
N ILE A 67 6.92 -2.70 -5.99
CA ILE A 67 6.22 -3.93 -6.38
C ILE A 67 5.97 -4.71 -5.10
N MET A 68 4.72 -5.06 -4.86
CA MET A 68 4.34 -5.86 -3.70
C MET A 68 3.45 -7.01 -4.15
N TYR A 69 3.64 -8.16 -3.53
CA TYR A 69 2.89 -9.38 -3.81
C TYR A 69 2.59 -10.11 -2.51
N ASN A 70 1.34 -10.53 -2.33
CA ASN A 70 0.89 -11.40 -1.25
C ASN A 70 0.30 -12.68 -1.83
N TYR A 71 0.61 -13.80 -1.20
CA TYR A 71 -0.05 -15.07 -1.41
C TYR A 71 -0.60 -15.57 -0.07
N TYR A 72 -1.88 -15.92 -0.03
CA TYR A 72 -2.57 -16.40 1.15
C TYR A 72 -3.24 -17.74 0.86
N LYS A 73 -3.11 -18.67 1.79
CA LYS A 73 -3.77 -19.96 1.74
C LYS A 73 -4.31 -20.32 3.12
N TYR A 74 -5.59 -20.61 3.21
CA TYR A 74 -6.28 -21.03 4.43
C TYR A 74 -6.62 -22.51 4.33
N ALA A 75 -6.17 -23.31 5.31
CA ALA A 75 -6.40 -24.75 5.40
C ALA A 75 -6.23 -25.49 4.05
N ASN A 76 -7.28 -26.18 3.61
CA ASN A 76 -7.33 -26.91 2.34
C ASN A 76 -7.96 -26.12 1.20
N GLU A 77 -8.27 -24.83 1.41
CA GLU A 77 -8.85 -24.00 0.38
C GLU A 77 -7.86 -23.68 -0.74
N LYS A 78 -8.39 -23.23 -1.87
CA LYS A 78 -7.57 -22.73 -2.97
C LYS A 78 -6.88 -21.44 -2.52
N GLY A 79 -5.55 -21.40 -2.67
CA GLY A 79 -4.79 -20.18 -2.37
C GLY A 79 -5.19 -19.02 -3.26
N SER A 80 -5.11 -17.83 -2.71
CA SER A 80 -5.39 -16.56 -3.39
C SER A 80 -4.18 -15.64 -3.37
N SER A 81 -4.11 -14.68 -4.30
CA SER A 81 -2.99 -13.76 -4.41
C SER A 81 -3.43 -12.32 -4.63
N GLY A 82 -2.60 -11.39 -4.20
CA GLY A 82 -2.77 -9.97 -4.45
C GLY A 82 -1.45 -9.31 -4.85
N TYR A 83 -1.52 -8.27 -5.68
CA TYR A 83 -0.37 -7.47 -6.08
C TYR A 83 -0.68 -5.97 -6.09
N LEU A 84 0.37 -5.19 -5.87
CA LEU A 84 0.38 -3.74 -5.96
C LEU A 84 1.66 -3.30 -6.68
N LEU A 85 1.47 -2.50 -7.72
CA LEU A 85 2.53 -1.84 -8.47
C LEU A 85 2.34 -0.34 -8.33
N TYR A 86 3.34 0.40 -7.92
CA TYR A 86 3.24 1.85 -7.84
C TYR A 86 4.51 2.57 -8.28
N GLN A 87 4.30 3.77 -8.78
CA GLN A 87 5.34 4.69 -9.19
C GLN A 87 5.09 6.06 -8.58
N ASP A 88 6.08 6.57 -7.84
CA ASP A 88 6.11 7.95 -7.37
C ASP A 88 7.09 8.75 -8.21
N LEU A 89 6.67 9.95 -8.59
CA LEU A 89 7.49 10.96 -9.22
C LEU A 89 7.35 12.25 -8.41
N GLY A 90 8.45 12.87 -8.08
CA GLY A 90 8.44 14.10 -7.31
C GLY A 90 9.62 15.01 -7.61
N TRP A 91 9.53 16.22 -7.11
CA TRP A 91 10.58 17.20 -7.19
C TRP A 91 10.69 17.98 -5.90
N LYS A 92 11.91 18.10 -5.40
CA LYS A 92 12.24 18.90 -4.22
C LYS A 92 13.08 20.09 -4.65
N TRP A 93 12.51 21.26 -4.55
CA TRP A 93 13.21 22.50 -4.79
C TRP A 93 13.17 23.35 -3.52
N SER A 94 14.11 24.22 -3.31
CA SER A 94 14.28 25.07 -2.13
C SER A 94 13.03 25.29 -1.25
N LYS A 95 11.96 25.83 -1.81
CA LYS A 95 10.69 26.12 -1.12
C LYS A 95 9.52 25.24 -1.52
N ILE A 96 9.64 24.50 -2.61
CA ILE A 96 8.57 23.69 -3.21
C ILE A 96 8.97 22.23 -3.15
N ASN A 97 8.04 21.39 -2.71
CA ASN A 97 8.17 19.96 -2.79
C ASN A 97 6.83 19.38 -3.26
N PHE A 98 6.83 18.63 -4.33
CA PHE A 98 5.67 17.90 -4.76
C PHE A 98 6.00 16.44 -5.05
N ILE A 99 5.01 15.58 -4.92
CA ILE A 99 5.10 14.17 -5.27
C ILE A 99 3.74 13.69 -5.77
N ALA A 100 3.78 12.95 -6.86
CA ALA A 100 2.61 12.29 -7.44
C ALA A 100 2.84 10.79 -7.49
N ARG A 101 1.80 10.00 -7.25
CA ARG A 101 1.80 8.54 -7.38
C ARG A 101 0.73 8.09 -8.34
N ILE A 102 1.06 7.07 -9.12
CA ILE A 102 0.10 6.15 -9.74
C ILE A 102 0.34 4.76 -9.15
N ALA A 103 -0.75 4.08 -8.78
CA ALA A 103 -0.72 2.73 -8.24
C ALA A 103 -1.78 1.86 -8.91
N PHE A 104 -1.40 0.65 -9.32
CA PHE A 104 -2.27 -0.39 -9.86
C PHE A 104 -2.31 -1.53 -8.86
N PHE A 105 -3.50 -1.98 -8.49
CA PHE A 105 -3.66 -3.06 -7.53
C PHE A 105 -4.72 -4.06 -7.93
N ASN A 106 -4.50 -5.30 -7.52
CA ASN A 106 -5.46 -6.39 -7.62
C ASN A 106 -5.26 -7.32 -6.42
N ALA A 107 -6.14 -7.23 -5.45
CA ALA A 107 -6.17 -8.03 -4.24
C ALA A 107 -7.65 -8.40 -3.96
N PRO A 108 -8.21 -9.38 -4.70
CA PRO A 108 -9.64 -9.68 -4.67
C PRO A 108 -10.12 -10.14 -3.30
N GLU A 109 -9.27 -10.88 -2.59
CA GLU A 109 -9.57 -11.35 -1.23
C GLU A 109 -9.06 -10.36 -0.19
N TYR A 110 -9.85 -10.10 0.85
CA TYR A 110 -9.47 -9.19 1.93
C TYR A 110 -8.17 -9.60 2.63
N GLU A 111 -7.88 -10.90 2.70
CA GLU A 111 -6.67 -11.45 3.33
C GLU A 111 -5.39 -11.14 2.53
N ASN A 112 -5.54 -10.84 1.24
CA ASN A 112 -4.45 -10.42 0.35
C ASN A 112 -4.26 -8.93 0.23
N ARG A 113 -5.01 -8.13 1.00
CA ARG A 113 -4.84 -6.68 1.01
C ARG A 113 -3.38 -6.28 1.21
N LEU A 114 -2.98 -5.25 0.52
CA LEU A 114 -1.62 -4.71 0.59
C LEU A 114 -1.66 -3.32 1.22
N TYR A 115 -0.54 -2.93 1.82
CA TYR A 115 -0.40 -1.63 2.45
C TYR A 115 0.80 -0.91 1.88
N SER A 116 0.64 0.33 1.49
CA SER A 116 1.74 1.18 1.07
C SER A 116 1.64 2.54 1.74
N TYR A 117 2.79 3.00 2.24
CA TYR A 117 2.92 4.37 2.74
C TYR A 117 2.80 5.37 1.58
N GLU A 118 2.00 6.40 1.78
CA GLU A 118 1.89 7.57 0.92
C GLU A 118 2.39 8.81 1.65
N ASN A 119 3.07 9.68 0.93
CA ASN A 119 3.43 10.98 1.47
C ASN A 119 2.15 11.77 1.78
N ASP A 120 2.12 12.39 2.96
CA ASP A 120 0.96 13.12 3.43
C ASP A 120 1.32 14.57 3.79
N VAL A 121 0.30 15.35 4.14
CA VAL A 121 0.48 16.70 4.67
C VAL A 121 1.20 16.65 6.03
N LEU A 122 1.71 17.79 6.48
CA LEU A 122 2.46 17.88 7.73
C LEU A 122 1.63 17.32 8.90
N TYR A 123 2.26 16.49 9.73
CA TYR A 123 1.66 15.82 10.91
C TYR A 123 0.60 14.75 10.59
N ALA A 124 0.34 14.42 9.34
CA ALA A 124 -0.51 13.30 8.96
C ALA A 124 0.33 12.09 8.51
N PHE A 125 -0.13 10.89 8.86
CA PHE A 125 0.46 9.62 8.43
C PHE A 125 -0.58 8.85 7.64
N SER A 126 -0.24 8.51 6.40
CA SER A 126 -1.14 7.77 5.51
C SER A 126 -0.52 6.43 5.12
N SER A 127 -1.09 5.36 5.67
CA SER A 127 -0.83 3.99 5.20
C SER A 127 -2.09 3.46 4.53
N ASN A 128 -2.16 3.61 3.21
CA ASN A 128 -3.35 3.19 2.47
C ASN A 128 -3.41 1.68 2.31
N GLN A 129 -4.62 1.16 2.49
CA GLN A 129 -4.96 -0.22 2.23
C GLN A 129 -5.45 -0.36 0.78
N TYR A 130 -4.91 -1.34 0.09
CA TYR A 130 -5.30 -1.72 -1.27
C TYR A 130 -5.96 -3.08 -1.24
N ASN A 131 -7.27 -3.09 -1.48
CA ASN A 131 -8.13 -4.28 -1.52
C ASN A 131 -9.08 -4.16 -2.71
N GLY A 132 -9.34 -5.28 -3.39
CA GLY A 132 -10.09 -5.31 -4.64
C GLY A 132 -9.19 -5.06 -5.85
N LYS A 133 -9.76 -4.55 -6.95
CA LYS A 133 -9.04 -4.26 -8.19
C LYS A 133 -9.26 -2.81 -8.60
N GLY A 134 -8.17 -2.08 -8.85
CA GLY A 134 -8.30 -0.68 -9.21
C GLY A 134 -7.01 0.04 -9.49
N ILE A 135 -7.16 1.34 -9.66
CA ILE A 135 -6.08 2.30 -9.86
C ILE A 135 -6.24 3.41 -8.83
N ARG A 136 -5.14 3.81 -8.20
CA ARG A 136 -5.11 4.94 -7.28
C ARG A 136 -4.10 5.97 -7.73
N PHE A 137 -4.51 7.23 -7.63
CA PHE A 137 -3.66 8.39 -7.84
C PHE A 137 -3.60 9.19 -6.56
N PHE A 138 -2.46 9.79 -6.24
CA PHE A 138 -2.41 10.91 -5.33
C PHE A 138 -1.41 11.97 -5.81
N PHE A 139 -1.66 13.18 -5.38
CA PHE A 139 -0.77 14.32 -5.55
C PHE A 139 -0.65 15.05 -4.22
N ASN A 140 0.58 15.27 -3.79
CA ASN A 140 0.91 16.01 -2.58
C ASN A 140 1.82 17.18 -2.95
N PHE A 141 1.48 18.38 -2.47
CA PHE A 141 2.20 19.60 -2.74
C PHE A 141 2.45 20.36 -1.43
N ASN A 142 3.68 20.80 -1.24
CA ASN A 142 4.11 21.57 -0.07
C ASN A 142 4.89 22.79 -0.53
N TYR A 143 4.48 23.97 -0.04
CA TYR A 143 5.13 25.24 -0.33
C TYR A 143 5.49 25.99 0.95
N LYS A 144 6.78 26.23 1.18
CA LYS A 144 7.28 27.06 2.30
C LYS A 144 7.21 28.52 1.90
N ILE A 145 6.17 29.24 2.34
CA ILE A 145 5.97 30.67 2.06
C ILE A 145 7.01 31.48 2.84
N PHE A 146 7.07 31.26 4.16
CA PHE A 146 8.03 31.87 5.09
C PHE A 146 8.61 30.82 6.04
N LYS A 147 9.55 31.23 6.90
CA LYS A 147 10.19 30.35 7.89
C LYS A 147 9.18 29.62 8.80
N HIS A 148 8.05 30.27 9.10
CA HIS A 148 7.02 29.75 10.02
C HIS A 148 5.67 29.46 9.35
N LEU A 149 5.57 29.63 8.01
CA LEU A 149 4.34 29.41 7.26
C LEU A 149 4.57 28.47 6.08
N GLN A 150 3.87 27.34 6.09
CA GLN A 150 3.88 26.34 5.02
C GLN A 150 2.46 26.06 4.56
N LEU A 151 2.24 26.06 3.26
CA LEU A 151 1.02 25.58 2.62
C LEU A 151 1.23 24.14 2.23
N CYS A 152 0.32 23.25 2.66
CA CYS A 152 0.30 21.84 2.31
C CYS A 152 -1.03 21.50 1.66
N PHE A 153 -0.99 20.75 0.57
CA PHE A 153 -2.16 20.31 -0.16
C PHE A 153 -1.97 18.87 -0.61
N LYS A 154 -2.99 18.04 -0.40
CA LYS A 154 -3.05 16.65 -0.89
C LYS A 154 -4.40 16.40 -1.50
N VAL A 155 -4.42 15.71 -2.62
CA VAL A 155 -5.61 15.12 -3.21
C VAL A 155 -5.30 13.68 -3.61
N SER A 156 -6.23 12.79 -3.38
CA SER A 156 -6.12 11.41 -3.83
C SER A 156 -7.45 10.89 -4.35
N ASN A 157 -7.37 9.98 -5.32
CA ASN A 157 -8.53 9.34 -5.90
C ASN A 157 -8.24 7.86 -6.17
N THR A 158 -9.19 7.01 -5.80
CA THR A 158 -9.15 5.57 -6.10
C THR A 158 -10.31 5.22 -7.00
N PHE A 159 -10.00 4.65 -8.14
CA PHE A 159 -10.96 4.11 -9.09
C PHE A 159 -10.96 2.58 -9.01
N TYR A 160 -12.08 2.00 -8.60
CA TYR A 160 -12.28 0.55 -8.53
C TYR A 160 -12.86 0.04 -9.85
N ILE A 161 -12.35 -1.11 -10.31
CA ILE A 161 -12.80 -1.76 -11.55
C ILE A 161 -13.74 -2.93 -11.23
N ASP A 162 -13.69 -3.43 -9.99
CA ASP A 162 -14.37 -4.64 -9.54
C ASP A 162 -15.67 -4.36 -8.77
N ARG A 163 -16.01 -3.10 -8.51
CA ARG A 163 -17.16 -2.72 -7.70
C ARG A 163 -17.74 -1.35 -8.07
N ASN A 164 -19.04 -1.19 -7.83
CA ASN A 164 -19.77 0.07 -8.00
C ASN A 164 -20.26 0.64 -6.67
N VAL A 165 -19.84 0.03 -5.55
CA VAL A 165 -20.17 0.48 -4.20
C VAL A 165 -18.91 0.34 -3.34
N ILE A 166 -18.56 1.38 -2.60
CA ILE A 166 -17.38 1.45 -1.75
C ILE A 166 -17.83 1.72 -0.33
N GLY A 167 -17.25 0.98 0.64
CA GLY A 167 -17.65 1.07 2.04
C GLY A 167 -18.81 0.14 2.38
N SER A 168 -19.40 0.35 3.55
CA SER A 168 -20.56 -0.41 4.04
C SER A 168 -21.35 0.41 5.04
N GLY A 169 -22.67 0.14 5.12
CA GLY A 169 -23.56 0.83 6.06
C GLY A 169 -23.68 2.32 5.78
N ASN A 170 -23.58 3.15 6.82
CA ASN A 170 -23.74 4.61 6.70
C ASN A 170 -22.60 5.32 5.96
N GLU A 171 -21.48 4.63 5.69
CA GLU A 171 -20.32 5.14 4.95
C GLU A 171 -20.28 4.61 3.51
N GLU A 172 -21.38 4.09 3.00
CA GLU A 172 -21.48 3.56 1.65
C GLU A 172 -21.49 4.69 0.62
N ILE A 173 -20.59 4.59 -0.36
CA ILE A 173 -20.46 5.52 -1.48
C ILE A 173 -20.86 4.79 -2.74
N LEU A 174 -21.88 5.32 -3.43
CA LEU A 174 -22.30 4.81 -4.73
C LEU A 174 -21.33 5.28 -5.81
N GLY A 175 -20.86 4.34 -6.64
CA GLY A 175 -19.93 4.58 -7.73
C GLY A 175 -18.56 3.90 -7.49
N PRO A 176 -17.76 3.80 -8.57
CA PRO A 176 -16.44 3.16 -8.50
C PRO A 176 -15.32 4.06 -7.97
N ASN A 177 -15.61 5.33 -7.67
CA ASN A 177 -14.62 6.35 -7.32
C ASN A 177 -14.70 6.74 -5.85
N LYS A 178 -13.55 6.77 -5.21
CA LYS A 178 -13.36 7.35 -3.88
C LYS A 178 -12.29 8.46 -3.96
N THR A 179 -12.65 9.68 -3.55
CA THR A 179 -11.74 10.84 -3.43
C THR A 179 -11.51 11.14 -1.95
N ASP A 180 -10.25 11.33 -1.58
CA ASP A 180 -9.78 11.67 -0.23
C ASP A 180 -8.96 12.97 -0.26
#